data_6120a6f5f58174bc2eb269c58086d1e5
#
_entry.id   6120a6f5f58174bc2eb269c58086d1e5
#
_cell.length_a   1.000
_cell.length_b   1.000
_cell.length_c   1.000
_cell.angle_alpha   90.00
_cell.angle_beta   90.00
_cell.angle_gamma   90.00
#
_symmetry.space_group_name_H-M   'P 1'
#
loop_
_entity.id
_entity.type
_entity.pdbx_description
1 polymer ?
#
loop_
_entity_poly.entity_id
_entity_poly.type
_entity_poly.pdbx_seq_one_letter_code
_entity_poly.pdbx_strand_id
1 'polypeptide(L)'
;EAVDGIVVEANQNNYAWGTPYYLLPDLKSHSITEPLIDGGYYVLLSIAHGLRVSDALPDGVTVNTLLSTSSSAYSKAAGYDSSTYEKEDGDIDGAFALGVAVTAENDDGSTAQIVWVSSGALLDEQSSSMVSGGNLDMFLNALSWMCGHEDGISIHSKSMNYEYLTINSSSASVMTAVIIWLIPALFLGTGVCVWLRRRRK
;
A
#
# COMPACT_ATOMS: atom_id res chain seq x y z
N GLU A 1 17.61 1.49 8.61
CA GLU A 1 18.46 1.81 7.45
C GLU A 1 17.64 1.76 6.17
N ALA A 2 17.87 2.69 5.23
CA ALA A 2 17.27 2.62 3.92
C ALA A 2 18.03 1.58 3.06
N VAL A 3 17.27 0.81 2.29
CA VAL A 3 17.80 -0.14 1.31
C VAL A 3 17.97 0.58 -0.03
N ASP A 4 19.09 0.35 -0.69
CA ASP A 4 19.36 0.93 -2.00
C ASP A 4 18.31 0.44 -3.04
N GLY A 5 18.03 1.31 -4.01
CA GLY A 5 17.13 1.02 -5.11
C GLY A 5 15.68 1.46 -4.87
N ILE A 6 14.80 1.04 -5.74
CA ILE A 6 13.36 1.30 -5.69
C ILE A 6 12.61 0.00 -5.46
N VAL A 7 11.69 0.01 -4.52
CA VAL A 7 10.88 -1.17 -4.23
C VAL A 7 9.87 -1.43 -5.34
N VAL A 8 9.85 -2.67 -5.78
CA VAL A 8 8.91 -3.24 -6.73
C VAL A 8 8.17 -4.39 -6.05
N GLU A 9 6.86 -4.42 -6.20
CA GLU A 9 6.01 -5.42 -5.59
C GLU A 9 5.59 -6.47 -6.63
N ALA A 10 5.86 -7.74 -6.36
CA ALA A 10 5.45 -8.84 -7.23
C ALA A 10 4.06 -9.37 -6.89
N ASN A 11 3.57 -9.16 -5.68
CA ASN A 11 2.22 -9.58 -5.28
C ASN A 11 1.17 -8.59 -5.81
N GLN A 12 0.29 -9.07 -6.70
CA GLN A 12 -0.77 -8.25 -7.33
C GLN A 12 -1.78 -7.65 -6.33
N ASN A 13 -1.83 -8.10 -5.09
CA ASN A 13 -2.68 -7.51 -4.06
C ASN A 13 -2.07 -6.25 -3.43
N ASN A 14 -0.75 -6.08 -3.56
CA ASN A 14 0.02 -5.04 -2.90
C ASN A 14 0.51 -3.94 -3.84
N TYR A 15 -0.06 -3.86 -5.06
CA TYR A 15 0.15 -2.72 -5.96
C TYR A 15 -1.12 -2.39 -6.76
N ALA A 16 -1.22 -1.16 -7.24
CA ALA A 16 -2.38 -0.64 -7.94
C ALA A 16 -2.16 -0.53 -9.46
N TRP A 17 -3.25 -0.52 -10.22
CA TRP A 17 -3.34 -0.22 -11.66
C TRP A 17 -2.36 -0.98 -12.56
N GLY A 18 -1.97 -2.20 -12.15
CA GLY A 18 -1.01 -3.00 -12.91
C GLY A 18 0.41 -2.46 -12.91
N THR A 19 0.73 -1.52 -12.02
CA THR A 19 2.03 -0.85 -11.95
C THR A 19 2.76 -1.24 -10.67
N PRO A 20 3.77 -2.10 -10.73
CA PRO A 20 4.38 -2.73 -9.54
C PRO A 20 5.09 -1.78 -8.57
N TYR A 21 5.36 -0.56 -8.95
CA TYR A 21 5.92 0.49 -8.07
C TYR A 21 4.86 1.46 -7.51
N TYR A 22 3.58 1.27 -7.82
CA TYR A 22 2.46 1.91 -7.13
C TYR A 22 2.02 1.02 -5.98
N LEU A 23 2.78 1.10 -4.90
CA LEU A 23 2.68 0.20 -3.76
C LEU A 23 1.42 0.48 -2.94
N LEU A 24 0.69 -0.58 -2.62
CA LEU A 24 -0.38 -0.62 -1.63
C LEU A 24 0.11 -1.48 -0.47
N PRO A 25 0.88 -0.91 0.47
CA PRO A 25 1.48 -1.69 1.55
C PRO A 25 0.44 -2.26 2.50
N ASP A 26 0.80 -3.37 3.14
CA ASP A 26 0.07 -3.89 4.28
C ASP A 26 0.21 -2.94 5.46
N LEU A 27 -0.90 -2.48 6.02
CA LEU A 27 -0.93 -1.69 7.25
C LEU A 27 -0.78 -2.62 8.45
N LYS A 28 0.18 -2.32 9.34
CA LYS A 28 0.37 -3.04 10.60
C LYS A 28 -0.35 -2.31 11.73
N SER A 29 -0.89 -3.06 12.70
CA SER A 29 -1.63 -2.47 13.83
C SER A 29 -0.74 -1.54 14.66
N HIS A 30 -1.15 -0.28 14.73
CA HIS A 30 -0.55 0.79 15.52
C HIS A 30 -1.59 1.92 15.64
N SER A 31 -1.54 2.76 16.68
CA SER A 31 -2.48 3.88 16.85
C SER A 31 -2.54 4.83 15.63
N ILE A 32 -1.46 4.94 14.86
CA ILE A 32 -1.41 5.72 13.61
C ILE A 32 -2.21 5.07 12.48
N THR A 33 -2.14 3.76 12.35
CA THR A 33 -2.69 3.01 11.21
C THR A 33 -4.04 2.38 11.49
N GLU A 34 -4.40 2.17 12.73
CA GLU A 34 -5.64 1.52 13.15
C GLU A 34 -6.90 2.20 12.58
N PRO A 35 -7.02 3.55 12.57
CA PRO A 35 -8.17 4.21 11.95
C PRO A 35 -8.31 3.96 10.44
N LEU A 36 -7.17 3.76 9.74
CA LEU A 36 -7.20 3.42 8.33
C LEU A 36 -7.61 1.96 8.11
N ILE A 37 -7.11 1.05 8.95
CA ILE A 37 -7.47 -0.37 8.91
C ILE A 37 -8.97 -0.54 9.15
N ASP A 38 -9.51 0.08 10.18
CA ASP A 38 -10.93 0.02 10.54
C ASP A 38 -11.82 0.64 9.46
N GLY A 39 -11.35 1.71 8.81
CA GLY A 39 -12.04 2.37 7.71
C GLY A 39 -11.88 1.65 6.37
N GLY A 40 -11.01 0.66 6.26
CA GLY A 40 -10.70 -0.02 5.00
C GLY A 40 -9.98 0.87 3.98
N TYR A 41 -9.23 1.88 4.43
CA TYR A 41 -8.48 2.79 3.58
C TYR A 41 -7.14 2.20 3.15
N TYR A 42 -6.72 2.54 1.94
CA TYR A 42 -5.40 2.22 1.43
C TYR A 42 -4.45 3.42 1.59
N VAL A 43 -3.16 3.11 1.69
CA VAL A 43 -2.06 4.07 1.53
C VAL A 43 -1.36 3.75 0.22
N LEU A 44 -1.12 4.76 -0.60
CA LEU A 44 -0.42 4.63 -1.87
C LEU A 44 0.96 5.26 -1.77
N LEU A 45 1.98 4.45 -1.97
CA LEU A 45 3.36 4.92 -2.03
C LEU A 45 3.93 4.62 -3.42
N SER A 46 4.34 5.64 -4.13
CA SER A 46 5.07 5.47 -5.38
C SER A 46 6.56 5.76 -5.16
N ILE A 47 7.40 5.00 -5.84
CA ILE A 47 8.87 5.22 -5.79
C ILE A 47 9.37 5.26 -4.35
N ALA A 48 9.14 4.17 -3.62
CA ALA A 48 9.57 4.02 -2.24
C ALA A 48 10.89 3.26 -2.14
N HIS A 49 11.68 3.58 -1.13
CA HIS A 49 12.83 2.76 -0.73
C HIS A 49 12.41 1.74 0.34
N GLY A 50 13.03 0.57 0.33
CA GLY A 50 12.88 -0.38 1.43
C GLY A 50 13.56 0.13 2.70
N LEU A 51 12.96 -0.14 3.86
CA LEU A 51 13.57 0.11 5.16
C LEU A 51 13.85 -1.23 5.84
N ARG A 52 15.05 -1.36 6.42
CA ARG A 52 15.40 -2.47 7.32
C ARG A 52 15.56 -1.95 8.73
N VAL A 53 14.83 -2.55 9.64
CA VAL A 53 15.01 -2.31 11.07
C VAL A 53 16.25 -3.08 11.52
N SER A 54 17.14 -2.42 12.27
CA SER A 54 18.33 -3.08 12.82
C SER A 54 17.96 -4.07 13.91
N ASP A 55 18.61 -5.22 13.93
CA ASP A 55 18.44 -6.22 14.99
C ASP A 55 19.03 -5.72 16.35
N ALA A 56 19.96 -4.77 16.29
CA ALA A 56 20.60 -4.15 17.45
C ALA A 56 20.13 -2.70 17.58
N LEU A 57 19.05 -2.49 18.33
CA LEU A 57 18.59 -1.15 18.68
C LEU A 57 19.29 -0.66 19.96
N PRO A 58 19.57 0.65 20.10
CA PRO A 58 20.00 1.23 21.35
C PRO A 58 18.99 1.00 22.48
N ASP A 59 19.45 1.00 23.73
CA ASP A 59 18.58 0.91 24.91
C ASP A 59 17.55 2.06 24.89
N GLY A 60 16.31 1.76 25.24
CA GLY A 60 15.21 2.71 25.25
C GLY A 60 14.62 3.04 23.86
N VAL A 61 15.15 2.47 22.75
CA VAL A 61 14.61 2.69 21.40
C VAL A 61 13.71 1.54 20.99
N THR A 62 12.49 1.88 20.55
CA THR A 62 11.52 0.92 19.99
C THR A 62 11.17 1.35 18.57
N VAL A 63 11.12 0.40 17.64
CA VAL A 63 10.74 0.62 16.24
C VAL A 63 9.55 -0.27 15.91
N ASN A 64 8.44 0.35 15.54
CA ASN A 64 7.24 -0.32 15.07
C ASN A 64 7.05 -0.13 13.58
N THR A 65 6.92 -1.22 12.84
CA THR A 65 6.59 -1.14 11.42
C THR A 65 5.12 -0.74 11.26
N LEU A 66 4.86 0.30 10.48
CA LEU A 66 3.53 0.80 10.16
C LEU A 66 3.03 0.27 8.82
N LEU A 67 3.91 0.27 7.83
CA LEU A 67 3.65 -0.10 6.44
C LEU A 67 4.71 -1.10 6.00
N SER A 68 4.27 -2.20 5.39
CA SER A 68 5.20 -3.23 4.89
C SER A 68 4.82 -3.73 3.50
N THR A 69 5.81 -4.18 2.75
CA THR A 69 5.61 -4.94 1.50
C THR A 69 5.23 -6.39 1.80
N SER A 70 4.85 -7.11 0.75
CA SER A 70 4.80 -8.57 0.80
C SER A 70 6.22 -9.18 0.83
N SER A 71 6.30 -10.48 1.12
CA SER A 71 7.56 -11.22 1.04
C SER A 71 8.07 -11.42 -0.38
N SER A 72 7.24 -11.14 -1.39
CA SER A 72 7.59 -11.27 -2.82
C SER A 72 8.19 -9.98 -3.39
N ALA A 73 8.21 -8.89 -2.61
CA ALA A 73 8.79 -7.64 -3.04
C ALA A 73 10.32 -7.72 -3.16
N TYR A 74 10.88 -6.87 -3.99
CA TYR A 74 12.32 -6.69 -4.12
C TYR A 74 12.66 -5.24 -4.40
N SER A 75 13.88 -4.83 -4.06
CA SER A 75 14.40 -3.51 -4.38
C SER A 75 15.25 -3.58 -5.63
N LYS A 76 14.85 -2.85 -6.67
CA LYS A 76 15.59 -2.73 -7.94
C LYS A 76 16.85 -1.91 -7.72
N ALA A 77 18.02 -2.56 -7.78
CA ALA A 77 19.32 -1.90 -7.59
C ALA A 77 19.59 -0.80 -8.62
N ALA A 78 19.08 -0.94 -9.85
CA ALA A 78 19.16 0.08 -10.88
C ALA A 78 18.35 1.35 -10.57
N GLY A 79 17.43 1.29 -9.61
CA GLY A 79 16.63 2.44 -9.20
C GLY A 79 15.86 3.07 -10.35
N TYR A 80 16.04 4.38 -10.55
CA TYR A 80 15.39 5.15 -11.62
C TYR A 80 15.84 4.78 -13.04
N ASP A 81 17.01 4.17 -13.19
CA ASP A 81 17.54 3.72 -14.48
C ASP A 81 17.02 2.33 -14.90
N SER A 82 16.10 1.77 -14.11
CA SER A 82 15.52 0.46 -14.40
C SER A 82 14.73 0.47 -15.71
N SER A 83 15.05 -0.45 -16.61
CA SER A 83 14.35 -0.63 -17.90
C SER A 83 13.24 -1.68 -17.82
N THR A 84 13.19 -2.45 -16.74
CA THR A 84 12.20 -3.52 -16.50
C THR A 84 11.81 -3.60 -15.04
N TYR A 85 10.58 -4.07 -14.79
CA TYR A 85 10.10 -4.39 -13.43
C TYR A 85 10.31 -5.86 -13.07
N GLU A 86 10.89 -6.66 -13.94
CA GLU A 86 11.26 -8.03 -13.61
C GLU A 86 12.49 -8.04 -12.70
N LYS A 87 12.52 -9.00 -11.78
CA LYS A 87 13.66 -9.17 -10.88
C LYS A 87 14.90 -9.58 -11.67
N GLU A 88 16.00 -8.89 -11.39
CA GLU A 88 17.31 -9.10 -12.04
C GLU A 88 18.38 -9.47 -11.01
N ASP A 89 19.52 -9.96 -11.51
CA ASP A 89 20.67 -10.23 -10.66
C ASP A 89 21.18 -8.94 -9.99
N GLY A 90 21.35 -8.98 -8.67
CA GLY A 90 21.75 -7.81 -7.86
C GLY A 90 20.59 -7.09 -7.19
N ASP A 91 19.34 -7.40 -7.55
CA ASP A 91 18.19 -6.88 -6.84
C ASP A 91 18.08 -7.50 -5.43
N ILE A 92 17.66 -6.70 -4.47
CA ILE A 92 17.65 -7.08 -3.05
C ILE A 92 16.26 -7.61 -2.69
N ASP A 93 16.19 -8.83 -2.15
CA ASP A 93 14.94 -9.43 -1.70
C ASP A 93 14.34 -8.74 -0.46
N GLY A 94 13.00 -8.55 -0.48
CA GLY A 94 12.17 -8.11 0.65
C GLY A 94 11.74 -9.27 1.55
N ALA A 95 10.88 -9.13 2.56
CA ALA A 95 9.99 -7.99 2.80
C ALA A 95 10.70 -6.76 3.37
N PHE A 96 10.16 -5.57 3.04
CA PHE A 96 10.66 -4.32 3.55
C PHE A 96 9.60 -3.61 4.38
N ALA A 97 10.02 -2.87 5.42
CA ALA A 97 9.19 -1.80 5.94
C ALA A 97 9.23 -0.63 4.94
N LEU A 98 8.12 0.08 4.78
CA LEU A 98 8.00 1.31 3.98
C LEU A 98 7.64 2.51 4.86
N GLY A 99 7.20 2.24 6.07
CA GLY A 99 6.93 3.24 7.10
C GLY A 99 7.15 2.64 8.48
N VAL A 100 7.79 3.40 9.35
CA VAL A 100 8.08 3.00 10.74
C VAL A 100 7.78 4.13 11.71
N ALA A 101 7.31 3.79 12.91
CA ALA A 101 7.24 4.67 14.07
C ALA A 101 8.38 4.30 15.04
N VAL A 102 9.13 5.29 15.44
CA VAL A 102 10.25 5.14 16.37
C VAL A 102 9.94 5.91 17.63
N THR A 103 10.08 5.25 18.78
CA THR A 103 10.00 5.86 20.11
C THR A 103 11.34 5.69 20.78
N ALA A 104 11.88 6.76 21.33
CA ALA A 104 13.10 6.74 22.14
C ALA A 104 12.82 7.34 23.51
N GLU A 105 13.07 6.58 24.55
CA GLU A 105 13.01 7.04 25.95
C GLU A 105 14.36 7.61 26.35
N ASN A 106 14.37 8.85 26.83
CA ASN A 106 15.56 9.53 27.30
C ASN A 106 15.78 9.27 28.79
N ASP A 107 17.01 9.45 29.26
CA ASP A 107 17.40 9.27 30.68
C ASP A 107 16.63 10.18 31.64
N ASP A 108 16.09 11.29 31.18
CA ASP A 108 15.28 12.24 31.94
C ASP A 108 13.79 11.86 32.01
N GLY A 109 13.41 10.73 31.41
CA GLY A 109 12.02 10.25 31.35
C GLY A 109 11.20 10.92 30.24
N SER A 110 11.78 11.76 29.40
CA SER A 110 11.11 12.29 28.22
C SER A 110 11.12 11.27 27.06
N THR A 111 10.13 11.35 26.21
CA THR A 111 9.99 10.45 25.04
C THR A 111 10.12 11.24 23.76
N ALA A 112 11.00 10.84 22.86
CA ALA A 112 11.09 11.34 21.51
C ALA A 112 10.36 10.39 20.57
N GLN A 113 9.57 10.95 19.65
CA GLN A 113 8.79 10.17 18.67
C GLN A 113 9.10 10.66 17.26
N ILE A 114 9.32 9.71 16.36
CA ILE A 114 9.62 9.97 14.94
C ILE A 114 8.79 9.01 14.10
N VAL A 115 8.24 9.52 13.01
CA VAL A 115 7.64 8.69 11.95
C VAL A 115 8.45 8.88 10.68
N TRP A 116 8.92 7.79 10.11
CA TRP A 116 9.64 7.78 8.85
C TRP A 116 8.89 6.98 7.81
N VAL A 117 8.47 7.64 6.72
CA VAL A 117 7.89 7.00 5.53
C VAL A 117 8.84 7.19 4.36
N SER A 118 9.12 6.12 3.64
CA SER A 118 10.18 6.05 2.63
C SER A 118 9.79 6.56 1.24
N SER A 119 8.65 7.24 1.12
CA SER A 119 8.19 7.83 -0.13
C SER A 119 7.61 9.22 0.08
N GLY A 120 8.01 10.16 -0.77
CA GLY A 120 7.41 11.51 -0.81
C GLY A 120 5.97 11.54 -1.29
N ALA A 121 5.51 10.47 -1.94
CA ALA A 121 4.13 10.35 -2.43
C ALA A 121 3.07 10.38 -1.30
N LEU A 122 3.47 10.15 -0.04
CA LEU A 122 2.58 10.30 1.10
C LEU A 122 1.98 11.71 1.17
N LEU A 123 2.74 12.75 0.81
CA LEU A 123 2.34 14.15 0.87
C LEU A 123 1.82 14.69 -0.47
N ASP A 124 1.80 13.85 -1.51
CA ASP A 124 1.30 14.25 -2.81
C ASP A 124 -0.23 14.20 -2.85
N GLU A 125 -0.83 15.33 -3.22
CA GLU A 125 -2.30 15.48 -3.28
C GLU A 125 -2.94 14.51 -4.28
N GLN A 126 -2.28 14.28 -5.42
CA GLN A 126 -2.80 13.36 -6.44
C GLN A 126 -2.79 11.94 -5.92
N SER A 127 -1.69 11.48 -5.32
CA SER A 127 -1.57 10.16 -4.71
C SER A 127 -2.60 9.97 -3.58
N SER A 128 -2.79 10.97 -2.74
CA SER A 128 -3.80 10.93 -1.67
C SER A 128 -5.23 10.83 -2.23
N SER A 129 -5.54 11.59 -3.28
CA SER A 129 -6.85 11.55 -3.94
C SER A 129 -7.16 10.18 -4.54
N MET A 130 -6.15 9.50 -5.08
CA MET A 130 -6.28 8.17 -5.70
C MET A 130 -6.65 7.07 -4.70
N VAL A 131 -6.39 7.27 -3.41
CA VAL A 131 -6.76 6.37 -2.30
C VAL A 131 -7.76 7.00 -1.33
N SER A 132 -8.62 7.88 -1.85
CA SER A 132 -9.73 8.51 -1.10
C SER A 132 -9.28 9.25 0.17
N GLY A 133 -8.08 9.82 0.15
CA GLY A 133 -7.51 10.59 1.26
C GLY A 133 -6.66 9.80 2.24
N GLY A 134 -6.53 8.49 2.07
CA GLY A 134 -5.81 7.62 3.02
C GLY A 134 -4.37 8.06 3.31
N ASN A 135 -3.65 8.62 2.33
CA ASN A 135 -2.32 9.18 2.54
C ASN A 135 -2.33 10.37 3.49
N LEU A 136 -3.28 11.29 3.30
CA LEU A 136 -3.42 12.47 4.16
C LEU A 136 -3.82 12.05 5.58
N ASP A 137 -4.75 11.12 5.72
CA ASP A 137 -5.17 10.59 7.02
C ASP A 137 -4.00 9.92 7.74
N MET A 138 -3.20 9.12 7.04
CA MET A 138 -1.97 8.54 7.58
C MET A 138 -1.00 9.61 8.11
N PHE A 139 -0.80 10.67 7.33
CA PHE A 139 0.08 11.77 7.73
C PHE A 139 -0.46 12.54 8.95
N LEU A 140 -1.76 12.85 8.98
CA LEU A 140 -2.39 13.54 10.11
C LEU A 140 -2.37 12.70 11.39
N ASN A 141 -2.63 11.39 11.28
CA ASN A 141 -2.54 10.47 12.42
C ASN A 141 -1.11 10.38 12.94
N ALA A 142 -0.10 10.37 12.04
CA ALA A 142 1.30 10.38 12.44
C ALA A 142 1.68 11.68 13.18
N LEU A 143 1.21 12.83 12.71
CA LEU A 143 1.42 14.11 13.40
C LEU A 143 0.74 14.12 14.77
N SER A 144 -0.51 13.66 14.86
CA SER A 144 -1.26 13.58 16.13
C SER A 144 -0.52 12.73 17.14
N TRP A 145 -0.04 11.55 16.72
CA TRP A 145 0.74 10.66 17.57
C TRP A 145 2.05 11.32 18.05
N MET A 146 2.83 11.93 17.15
CA MET A 146 4.07 12.62 17.52
C MET A 146 3.85 13.81 18.45
N CYS A 147 2.66 14.42 18.45
CA CYS A 147 2.29 15.52 19.34
C CYS A 147 1.70 15.04 20.68
N GLY A 148 1.61 13.73 20.90
CA GLY A 148 1.01 13.17 22.14
C GLY A 148 -0.49 13.34 22.23
N HIS A 149 -1.18 13.59 21.11
CA HIS A 149 -2.63 13.72 21.04
C HIS A 149 -3.25 12.37 20.61
N GLU A 150 -3.10 11.35 21.47
CA GLU A 150 -3.64 10.01 21.17
C GLU A 150 -5.17 9.98 21.11
N ASP A 151 -5.84 10.93 21.76
CA ASP A 151 -7.29 11.11 21.70
C ASP A 151 -7.75 12.02 20.54
N GLY A 152 -6.86 12.30 19.59
CA GLY A 152 -7.18 13.11 18.43
C GLY A 152 -8.28 12.44 17.62
N ILE A 153 -9.48 13.04 17.62
CA ILE A 153 -10.57 12.64 16.73
C ILE A 153 -10.01 12.73 15.32
N SER A 154 -9.77 11.58 14.67
CA SER A 154 -9.49 11.53 13.24
C SER A 154 -10.72 12.09 12.51
N ILE A 155 -10.71 13.39 12.30
CA ILE A 155 -11.72 14.04 11.46
C ILE A 155 -11.28 13.72 10.04
N HIS A 156 -11.81 12.63 9.49
CA HIS A 156 -11.67 12.39 8.06
C HIS A 156 -12.18 13.64 7.33
N SER A 157 -11.28 14.33 6.68
CA SER A 157 -11.68 15.43 5.81
C SER A 157 -12.57 14.84 4.74
N LYS A 158 -13.87 15.05 4.83
CA LYS A 158 -14.80 14.63 3.78
C LYS A 158 -14.38 15.39 2.52
N SER A 159 -13.55 14.76 1.71
CA SER A 159 -13.20 15.29 0.40
C SER A 159 -14.48 15.54 -0.37
N MET A 160 -14.71 16.77 -0.80
CA MET A 160 -15.79 17.11 -1.72
C MET A 160 -15.44 16.72 -3.17
N ASN A 161 -14.25 16.15 -3.37
CA ASN A 161 -13.79 15.60 -4.63
C ASN A 161 -14.31 14.17 -4.82
N TYR A 162 -14.34 13.73 -6.05
CA TYR A 162 -14.79 12.39 -6.44
C TYR A 162 -14.05 11.31 -5.64
N GLU A 163 -14.82 10.42 -5.00
CA GLU A 163 -14.25 9.21 -4.40
C GLU A 163 -13.74 8.30 -5.53
N TYR A 164 -12.44 8.09 -5.60
CA TYR A 164 -11.86 7.12 -6.51
C TYR A 164 -11.98 5.73 -5.92
N LEU A 165 -12.54 4.80 -6.72
CA LEU A 165 -12.54 3.41 -6.35
C LEU A 165 -11.12 2.85 -6.49
N THR A 166 -10.44 2.65 -5.36
CA THR A 166 -9.12 2.02 -5.34
C THR A 166 -9.29 0.52 -5.47
N ILE A 167 -8.88 -0.03 -6.60
CA ILE A 167 -8.96 -1.47 -6.89
C ILE A 167 -7.53 -2.00 -7.04
N ASN A 168 -7.18 -3.03 -6.26
CA ASN A 168 -5.92 -3.73 -6.48
C ASN A 168 -5.94 -4.51 -7.80
N SER A 169 -4.77 -4.79 -8.35
CA SER A 169 -4.62 -5.43 -9.67
C SER A 169 -5.26 -6.82 -9.75
N SER A 170 -5.28 -7.56 -8.66
CA SER A 170 -5.93 -8.87 -8.58
C SER A 170 -7.45 -8.74 -8.76
N SER A 171 -8.09 -7.84 -8.02
CA SER A 171 -9.54 -7.59 -8.13
C SER A 171 -9.93 -7.05 -9.51
N ALA A 172 -9.11 -6.17 -10.09
CA ALA A 172 -9.31 -5.64 -11.44
C ALA A 172 -9.27 -6.77 -12.49
N SER A 173 -8.31 -7.68 -12.39
CA SER A 173 -8.17 -8.83 -13.31
C SER A 173 -9.37 -9.77 -13.23
N VAL A 174 -9.86 -10.07 -12.02
CA VAL A 174 -11.05 -10.92 -11.83
C VAL A 174 -12.30 -10.26 -12.41
N MET A 175 -12.53 -8.97 -12.14
CA MET A 175 -13.67 -8.23 -12.70
C MET A 175 -13.64 -8.22 -14.23
N THR A 176 -12.47 -7.99 -14.81
CA THR A 176 -12.27 -8.00 -16.26
C THR A 176 -12.61 -9.35 -16.87
N ALA A 177 -12.14 -10.45 -16.25
CA ALA A 177 -12.44 -11.81 -16.72
C ALA A 177 -13.96 -12.11 -16.66
N VAL A 178 -14.63 -11.71 -15.60
CA VAL A 178 -16.08 -11.91 -15.46
C VAL A 178 -16.86 -11.14 -16.53
N ILE A 179 -16.54 -9.85 -16.73
CA ILE A 179 -17.28 -8.99 -17.65
C ILE A 179 -17.02 -9.36 -19.11
N ILE A 180 -15.75 -9.60 -19.48
CA ILE A 180 -15.37 -9.81 -20.89
C ILE A 180 -15.63 -11.25 -21.34
N TRP A 181 -15.46 -12.24 -20.44
CA TRP A 181 -15.53 -13.64 -20.86
C TRP A 181 -16.78 -14.37 -20.34
N LEU A 182 -17.07 -14.27 -19.04
CA LEU A 182 -18.13 -15.08 -18.43
C LEU A 182 -19.51 -14.62 -18.85
N ILE A 183 -19.80 -13.33 -18.82
CA ILE A 183 -21.11 -12.79 -19.20
C ILE A 183 -21.44 -13.07 -20.66
N PRO A 184 -20.58 -12.76 -21.67
CA PRO A 184 -20.86 -13.10 -23.06
C PRO A 184 -21.00 -14.61 -23.31
N ALA A 185 -20.20 -15.43 -22.61
CA ALA A 185 -20.29 -16.89 -22.75
C ALA A 185 -21.65 -17.43 -22.26
N LEU A 186 -22.21 -16.88 -21.19
CA LEU A 186 -23.56 -17.23 -20.72
C LEU A 186 -24.64 -16.88 -21.74
N PHE A 187 -24.57 -15.70 -22.36
CA PHE A 187 -25.52 -15.31 -23.42
C PHE A 187 -25.40 -16.19 -24.67
N LEU A 188 -24.18 -16.51 -25.10
CA LEU A 188 -23.97 -17.43 -26.21
C LEU A 188 -24.47 -18.84 -25.88
N GLY A 189 -24.18 -19.34 -24.70
CA GLY A 189 -24.66 -20.66 -24.24
C GLY A 189 -26.19 -20.78 -24.20
N THR A 190 -26.84 -19.75 -23.66
CA THR A 190 -28.33 -19.72 -23.65
C THR A 190 -28.89 -19.62 -25.06
N GLY A 191 -28.30 -18.82 -25.92
CA GLY A 191 -28.69 -18.72 -27.35
C GLY A 191 -28.56 -20.05 -28.09
N VAL A 192 -27.45 -20.75 -27.92
CA VAL A 192 -27.24 -22.08 -28.50
C VAL A 192 -28.25 -23.10 -27.95
N CYS A 193 -28.51 -23.10 -26.64
CA CYS A 193 -29.51 -23.98 -26.03
C CYS A 193 -30.93 -23.77 -26.61
N VAL A 194 -31.34 -22.52 -26.76
CA VAL A 194 -32.63 -22.17 -27.35
C VAL A 194 -32.69 -22.59 -28.81
N TRP A 195 -31.60 -22.34 -29.58
CA TRP A 195 -31.53 -22.75 -30.98
C TRP A 195 -31.61 -24.28 -31.15
N LEU A 196 -30.88 -25.05 -30.36
CA LEU A 196 -30.95 -26.54 -30.38
C LEU A 196 -32.33 -27.07 -30.01
N ARG A 197 -32.98 -26.47 -28.99
CA ARG A 197 -34.39 -26.86 -28.65
C ARG A 197 -35.38 -26.60 -29.78
N ARG A 198 -35.22 -25.46 -30.48
CA ARG A 198 -36.10 -25.15 -31.64
C ARG A 198 -35.86 -26.08 -32.83
N ARG A 199 -34.61 -26.50 -33.05
CA ARG A 199 -34.28 -27.42 -34.15
C ARG A 199 -34.74 -28.86 -33.94
N ARG A 200 -35.00 -29.25 -32.70
CA ARG A 200 -35.47 -30.60 -32.34
C ARG A 200 -36.99 -30.74 -32.29
N LYS A 201 -37.75 -29.65 -32.50
CA LYS A 201 -39.17 -29.62 -32.75
C LYS A 201 -39.42 -29.48 -34.26
#